data_eeebf98ba3a4cd5617b63269ccf6b237
#
_entry.id   eeebf98ba3a4cd5617b63269ccf6b237
#
_cell.length_a   1.000
_cell.length_b   1.000
_cell.length_c   1.000
_cell.angle_alpha   90.00
_cell.angle_beta   90.00
_cell.angle_gamma   90.00
#
_symmetry.space_group_name_H-M   'P 1'
#
loop_
_entity.id
_entity.type
_entity.pdbx_description
1 polymer ?
#
loop_
_entity_poly.entity_id
_entity_poly.type
_entity_poly.pdbx_seq_one_letter_code
_entity_poly.pdbx_strand_id
1 'polypeptide(L)'
;MRIITGKARGLHLTVPKNYDVRQTADRVKESLFNIIGPKVQGAAVLDLFAGTGNLGLESWSRGAGLIQFVDNNRNSLKLVRSNIAKCRAEADCKVLKYDAEAAVDLLYRQNQRFDLIFVDPPYNKGWVQKVLRKLERSPLLTEDGWLIVEHSQHDDIAGSVPAGYGVFRSQHYGETVLTFIRHGETVEEQR
;
A
#
# COMPACT_ATOMS: atom_id res chain seq x y z
N MET A 1 3.89 -16.47 3.00
CA MET A 1 3.79 -15.03 3.34
C MET A 1 3.88 -14.87 4.84
N ARG A 2 4.75 -14.00 5.34
CA ARG A 2 5.01 -13.80 6.78
C ARG A 2 5.31 -12.33 7.07
N ILE A 3 5.15 -11.91 8.30
CA ILE A 3 5.66 -10.62 8.80
C ILE A 3 7.19 -10.72 8.92
N ILE A 4 7.90 -9.76 8.33
CA ILE A 4 9.37 -9.80 8.22
C ILE A 4 10.03 -9.18 9.46
N THR A 5 9.50 -8.05 9.94
CA THR A 5 10.13 -7.27 11.00
C THR A 5 9.10 -6.72 11.99
N GLY A 6 9.55 -6.25 13.13
CA GLY A 6 8.75 -5.58 14.15
C GLY A 6 8.13 -6.52 15.18
N LYS A 7 7.06 -6.05 15.85
CA LYS A 7 6.44 -6.69 17.02
C LYS A 7 5.78 -8.06 16.73
N ALA A 8 5.45 -8.34 15.45
CA ALA A 8 4.90 -9.61 15.00
C ALA A 8 5.84 -10.40 14.08
N ARG A 9 7.15 -10.13 14.11
CA ARG A 9 8.15 -10.79 13.26
C ARG A 9 8.02 -12.31 13.27
N GLY A 10 8.04 -12.91 12.07
CA GLY A 10 7.97 -14.36 11.87
C GLY A 10 6.55 -14.92 11.85
N LEU A 11 5.52 -14.14 12.19
CA LEU A 11 4.13 -14.59 12.13
C LEU A 11 3.71 -14.90 10.71
N HIS A 12 3.21 -16.11 10.48
CA HIS A 12 2.67 -16.52 9.19
C HIS A 12 1.23 -16.04 8.99
N LEU A 13 1.01 -15.27 7.93
CA LEU A 13 -0.31 -14.83 7.53
C LEU A 13 -1.07 -15.94 6.80
N THR A 14 -2.38 -15.99 7.00
CA THR A 14 -3.27 -16.85 6.22
C THR A 14 -3.38 -16.30 4.81
N VAL A 15 -3.18 -17.16 3.82
CA VAL A 15 -3.26 -16.85 2.39
C VAL A 15 -4.30 -17.74 1.71
N PRO A 16 -4.79 -17.42 0.50
CA PRO A 16 -5.65 -18.32 -0.27
C PRO A 16 -4.97 -19.67 -0.52
N LYS A 17 -5.76 -20.76 -0.62
CA LYS A 17 -5.22 -22.13 -0.82
C LYS A 17 -4.34 -22.29 -2.08
N ASN A 18 -4.59 -21.50 -3.12
CA ASN A 18 -3.85 -21.55 -4.38
C ASN A 18 -2.86 -20.37 -4.51
N TYR A 19 -2.45 -19.79 -3.38
CA TYR A 19 -1.48 -18.69 -3.38
C TYR A 19 -0.08 -19.24 -3.52
N ASP A 20 0.52 -18.99 -4.67
CA ASP A 20 1.94 -19.28 -4.88
C ASP A 20 2.79 -18.26 -4.10
N VAL A 21 3.41 -18.72 -3.02
CA VAL A 21 4.29 -17.89 -2.18
C VAL A 21 5.61 -17.69 -2.94
N ARG A 22 5.65 -16.67 -3.79
CA ARG A 22 6.91 -16.32 -4.48
C ARG A 22 7.90 -15.74 -3.47
N GLN A 23 9.11 -16.30 -3.42
CA GLN A 23 10.24 -15.71 -2.65
C GLN A 23 10.50 -14.26 -3.07
N THR A 24 10.18 -13.91 -4.32
CA THR A 24 10.25 -12.56 -4.86
C THR A 24 9.37 -11.59 -4.07
N ALA A 25 8.15 -11.98 -3.68
CA ALA A 25 7.24 -11.12 -2.93
C ALA A 25 7.78 -10.73 -1.54
N ASP A 26 8.45 -11.63 -0.82
CA ASP A 26 9.06 -11.32 0.47
C ASP A 26 10.27 -10.37 0.30
N ARG A 27 11.08 -10.53 -0.76
CA ARG A 27 12.21 -9.63 -1.08
C ARG A 27 11.75 -8.23 -1.47
N VAL A 28 10.73 -8.12 -2.31
CA VAL A 28 10.14 -6.83 -2.72
C VAL A 28 9.60 -6.11 -1.49
N LYS A 29 8.85 -6.80 -0.63
CA LYS A 29 8.34 -6.23 0.62
C LYS A 29 9.47 -5.79 1.57
N GLU A 30 10.51 -6.59 1.74
CA GLU A 30 11.66 -6.22 2.58
C GLU A 30 12.34 -4.95 2.06
N SER A 31 12.59 -4.89 0.75
CA SER A 31 13.17 -3.72 0.12
C SER A 31 12.27 -2.49 0.23
N LEU A 32 10.96 -2.63 -0.01
CA LEU A 32 9.96 -1.58 0.18
C LEU A 32 10.09 -0.96 1.57
N PHE A 33 10.06 -1.78 2.62
CA PHE A 33 10.12 -1.29 3.99
C PHE A 33 11.51 -0.81 4.42
N ASN A 34 12.59 -1.26 3.77
CA ASN A 34 13.93 -0.68 3.96
C ASN A 34 13.99 0.75 3.39
N ILE A 35 13.30 1.01 2.27
CA ILE A 35 13.19 2.37 1.69
C ILE A 35 12.32 3.27 2.56
N ILE A 36 11.16 2.78 3.02
CA ILE A 36 10.27 3.54 3.92
C ILE A 36 10.99 3.90 5.22
N GLY A 37 11.79 2.97 5.75
CA GLY A 37 12.61 3.19 6.94
C GLY A 37 11.79 3.66 8.16
N PRO A 38 12.28 4.68 8.89
CA PRO A 38 11.63 5.17 10.11
C PRO A 38 10.29 5.86 9.87
N LYS A 39 9.96 6.23 8.64
CA LYS A 39 8.70 6.92 8.28
C LYS A 39 7.44 6.12 8.64
N VAL A 40 7.59 4.80 8.81
CA VAL A 40 6.48 3.93 9.23
C VAL A 40 6.09 4.13 10.71
N GLN A 41 6.99 4.66 11.54
CA GLN A 41 6.74 4.80 12.97
C GLN A 41 5.63 5.83 13.25
N GLY A 42 4.57 5.39 13.93
CA GLY A 42 3.40 6.20 14.25
C GLY A 42 2.51 6.55 13.05
N ALA A 43 2.88 6.15 11.84
CA ALA A 43 2.19 6.53 10.60
C ALA A 43 0.74 6.06 10.56
N ALA A 44 -0.13 6.89 9.97
CA ALA A 44 -1.43 6.48 9.46
C ALA A 44 -1.25 5.89 8.05
N VAL A 45 -1.63 4.63 7.87
CA VAL A 45 -1.39 3.85 6.64
C VAL A 45 -2.70 3.48 5.98
N LEU A 46 -2.80 3.69 4.67
CA LEU A 46 -3.89 3.23 3.82
C LEU A 46 -3.39 2.14 2.87
N ASP A 47 -4.01 0.96 2.92
CA ASP A 47 -3.78 -0.16 2.01
C ASP A 47 -5.01 -0.32 1.12
N LEU A 48 -4.96 0.21 -0.11
CA LEU A 48 -6.11 0.35 -1.02
C LEU A 48 -6.49 -0.95 -1.75
N PHE A 49 -5.63 -1.96 -1.75
CA PHE A 49 -5.87 -3.27 -2.35
C PHE A 49 -5.38 -4.36 -1.39
N ALA A 50 -6.00 -4.40 -0.22
CA ALA A 50 -5.44 -5.08 0.94
C ALA A 50 -5.16 -6.58 0.76
N GLY A 51 -5.95 -7.29 -0.05
CA GLY A 51 -5.74 -8.72 -0.31
C GLY A 51 -5.72 -9.56 0.96
N THR A 52 -4.53 -9.94 1.40
CA THR A 52 -4.30 -10.66 2.67
C THR A 52 -3.98 -9.74 3.85
N GLY A 53 -3.81 -8.44 3.61
CA GLY A 53 -3.36 -7.45 4.58
C GLY A 53 -1.84 -7.41 4.76
N ASN A 54 -1.08 -7.93 3.80
CA ASN A 54 0.36 -8.13 3.94
C ASN A 54 1.15 -6.82 4.17
N LEU A 55 0.87 -5.78 3.40
CA LEU A 55 1.58 -4.50 3.51
C LEU A 55 1.13 -3.72 4.75
N GLY A 56 -0.17 -3.64 4.98
CA GLY A 56 -0.70 -2.97 6.16
C GLY A 56 -0.26 -3.62 7.48
N LEU A 57 -0.29 -4.96 7.58
CA LEU A 57 0.13 -5.68 8.79
C LEU A 57 1.65 -5.64 9.00
N GLU A 58 2.46 -5.62 7.94
CA GLU A 58 3.89 -5.35 8.04
C GLU A 58 4.14 -3.94 8.59
N SER A 59 3.39 -2.92 8.09
CA SER A 59 3.46 -1.54 8.60
C SER A 59 3.11 -1.47 10.08
N TRP A 60 2.01 -2.11 10.49
CA TRP A 60 1.60 -2.20 11.89
C TRP A 60 2.68 -2.87 12.77
N SER A 61 3.25 -3.96 12.28
CA SER A 61 4.32 -4.67 13.00
C SER A 61 5.55 -3.81 13.20
N ARG A 62 5.84 -2.92 12.25
CA ARG A 62 6.96 -1.96 12.30
C ARG A 62 6.63 -0.68 13.06
N GLY A 63 5.44 -0.55 13.65
CA GLY A 63 5.08 0.55 14.55
C GLY A 63 4.16 1.61 13.95
N ALA A 64 3.52 1.37 12.83
CA ALA A 64 2.45 2.26 12.36
C ALA A 64 1.30 2.34 13.39
N GLY A 65 0.73 3.54 13.53
CA GLY A 65 -0.29 3.83 14.56
C GLY A 65 -1.70 3.48 14.15
N LEU A 66 -2.02 3.57 12.86
CA LEU A 66 -3.34 3.25 12.31
C LEU A 66 -3.18 2.61 10.95
N ILE A 67 -3.90 1.52 10.73
CA ILE A 67 -3.99 0.88 9.41
C ILE A 67 -5.43 0.87 8.93
N GLN A 68 -5.66 1.47 7.77
CA GLN A 68 -6.91 1.40 7.05
C GLN A 68 -6.77 0.44 5.87
N PHE A 69 -7.41 -0.71 5.95
CA PHE A 69 -7.50 -1.68 4.86
C PHE A 69 -8.73 -1.43 4.00
N VAL A 70 -8.57 -1.51 2.68
CA VAL A 70 -9.64 -1.43 1.70
C VAL A 70 -9.54 -2.61 0.74
N ASP A 71 -10.63 -3.30 0.51
CA ASP A 71 -10.76 -4.31 -0.55
C ASP A 71 -12.26 -4.47 -0.90
N ASN A 72 -12.58 -4.78 -2.14
CA ASN A 72 -13.95 -5.06 -2.56
C ASN A 72 -14.31 -6.54 -2.49
N ASN A 73 -13.32 -7.43 -2.43
CA ASN A 73 -13.50 -8.88 -2.45
C ASN A 73 -13.80 -9.40 -1.05
N ARG A 74 -14.92 -10.10 -0.88
CA ARG A 74 -15.33 -10.70 0.40
C ARG A 74 -14.32 -11.71 0.97
N ASN A 75 -13.64 -12.46 0.11
CA ASN A 75 -12.67 -13.46 0.57
C ASN A 75 -11.38 -12.79 1.04
N SER A 76 -10.89 -11.75 0.34
CA SER A 76 -9.79 -10.90 0.79
C SER A 76 -10.10 -10.29 2.16
N LEU A 77 -11.28 -9.71 2.33
CA LEU A 77 -11.69 -9.12 3.62
C LEU A 77 -11.78 -10.13 4.77
N LYS A 78 -12.18 -11.38 4.50
CA LYS A 78 -12.13 -12.45 5.50
C LYS A 78 -10.69 -12.77 5.90
N LEU A 79 -9.78 -12.82 4.92
CA LEU A 79 -8.35 -13.08 5.16
C LEU A 79 -7.72 -11.93 5.97
N VAL A 80 -7.95 -10.67 5.57
CA VAL A 80 -7.47 -9.49 6.31
C VAL A 80 -7.93 -9.55 7.77
N ARG A 81 -9.24 -9.76 8.03
CA ARG A 81 -9.75 -9.83 9.41
C ARG A 81 -9.14 -11.00 10.21
N SER A 82 -8.99 -12.17 9.60
CA SER A 82 -8.34 -13.33 10.22
C SER A 82 -6.88 -13.03 10.56
N ASN A 83 -6.17 -12.33 9.67
CA ASN A 83 -4.77 -11.98 9.88
C ASN A 83 -4.60 -10.87 10.93
N ILE A 84 -5.51 -9.88 10.96
CA ILE A 84 -5.57 -8.87 12.04
C ILE A 84 -5.72 -9.56 13.40
N ALA A 85 -6.67 -10.49 13.52
CA ALA A 85 -6.88 -11.24 14.76
C ALA A 85 -5.66 -12.08 15.16
N LYS A 86 -5.02 -12.76 14.21
CA LYS A 86 -3.75 -13.46 14.46
C LYS A 86 -2.65 -12.55 14.99
N CYS A 87 -2.57 -11.33 14.47
CA CYS A 87 -1.61 -10.32 14.91
C CYS A 87 -2.01 -9.66 16.24
N ARG A 88 -3.26 -9.82 16.71
CA ARG A 88 -3.86 -9.08 17.83
C ARG A 88 -3.80 -7.56 17.59
N ALA A 89 -4.14 -7.15 16.35
CA ALA A 89 -4.00 -5.78 15.85
C ALA A 89 -5.35 -5.06 15.72
N GLU A 90 -6.42 -5.58 16.33
CA GLU A 90 -7.80 -5.09 16.15
C GLU A 90 -7.97 -3.63 16.57
N ALA A 91 -7.22 -3.18 17.59
CA ALA A 91 -7.30 -1.81 18.09
C ALA A 91 -6.78 -0.77 17.08
N ASP A 92 -5.79 -1.17 16.28
CA ASP A 92 -5.05 -0.27 15.39
C ASP A 92 -5.49 -0.41 13.92
N CYS A 93 -6.38 -1.37 13.61
CA CYS A 93 -6.74 -1.75 12.23
C CYS A 93 -8.22 -1.53 11.94
N LYS A 94 -8.52 -0.84 10.85
CA LYS A 94 -9.87 -0.67 10.31
C LYS A 94 -9.99 -1.34 8.95
N VAL A 95 -11.16 -1.90 8.63
CA VAL A 95 -11.39 -2.62 7.38
C VAL A 95 -12.64 -2.09 6.70
N LEU A 96 -12.50 -1.57 5.49
CA LEU A 96 -13.57 -1.07 4.64
C LEU A 96 -13.82 -2.02 3.46
N LYS A 97 -15.09 -2.30 3.19
CA LYS A 97 -15.51 -3.04 2.00
C LYS A 97 -15.98 -2.06 0.94
N TYR A 98 -15.05 -1.60 0.13
CA TYR A 98 -15.31 -0.71 -1.00
C TYR A 98 -14.35 -1.04 -2.14
N ASP A 99 -14.71 -0.66 -3.38
CA ASP A 99 -13.69 -0.49 -4.42
C ASP A 99 -12.79 0.72 -4.08
N ALA A 100 -11.60 0.74 -4.69
CA ALA A 100 -10.58 1.72 -4.33
C ALA A 100 -11.03 3.17 -4.58
N GLU A 101 -11.75 3.45 -5.69
CA GLU A 101 -12.19 4.81 -6.03
C GLU A 101 -13.27 5.30 -5.07
N ALA A 102 -14.26 4.46 -4.75
CA ALA A 102 -15.32 4.79 -3.79
C ALA A 102 -14.75 4.95 -2.36
N ALA A 103 -13.75 4.15 -1.99
CA ALA A 103 -13.06 4.28 -0.71
C ALA A 103 -12.31 5.62 -0.60
N VAL A 104 -11.61 6.04 -1.67
CA VAL A 104 -10.93 7.35 -1.70
C VAL A 104 -11.93 8.48 -1.48
N ASP A 105 -13.08 8.47 -2.16
CA ASP A 105 -14.12 9.49 -1.97
C ASP A 105 -14.70 9.50 -0.55
N LEU A 106 -14.96 8.32 0.00
CA LEU A 106 -15.48 8.19 1.36
C LEU A 106 -14.51 8.77 2.39
N LEU A 107 -13.24 8.34 2.32
CA LEU A 107 -12.19 8.77 3.24
C LEU A 107 -11.91 10.27 3.11
N TYR A 108 -11.92 10.81 1.89
CA TYR A 108 -11.78 12.25 1.65
C TYR A 108 -12.90 13.06 2.29
N ARG A 109 -14.16 12.64 2.11
CA ARG A 109 -15.33 13.30 2.77
C ARG A 109 -15.30 13.21 4.29
N GLN A 110 -14.62 12.19 4.84
CA GLN A 110 -14.39 12.03 6.27
C GLN A 110 -13.16 12.81 6.79
N ASN A 111 -12.52 13.62 5.94
CA ASN A 111 -11.30 14.37 6.24
C ASN A 111 -10.14 13.48 6.73
N GLN A 112 -10.10 12.21 6.30
CA GLN A 112 -8.99 11.31 6.61
C GLN A 112 -7.75 11.70 5.80
N ARG A 113 -6.56 11.55 6.41
CA ARG A 113 -5.27 11.74 5.75
C ARG A 113 -4.34 10.62 6.21
N PHE A 114 -3.39 10.28 5.34
CA PHE A 114 -2.48 9.16 5.55
C PHE A 114 -1.04 9.58 5.25
N ASP A 115 -0.12 9.07 6.05
CA ASP A 115 1.32 9.29 5.87
C ASP A 115 1.91 8.33 4.82
N LEU A 116 1.31 7.13 4.71
CA LEU A 116 1.66 6.14 3.70
C LEU A 116 0.39 5.61 3.03
N ILE A 117 0.37 5.60 1.70
CA ILE A 117 -0.71 5.01 0.91
C ILE A 117 -0.09 3.95 0.00
N PHE A 118 -0.52 2.69 0.15
CA PHE A 118 -0.15 1.59 -0.74
C PHE A 118 -1.21 1.39 -1.81
N VAL A 119 -0.75 1.27 -3.06
CA VAL A 119 -1.56 0.99 -4.26
C VAL A 119 -0.92 -0.21 -4.96
N ASP A 120 -1.41 -1.42 -4.64
CA ASP A 120 -0.95 -2.70 -5.21
C ASP A 120 -2.13 -3.44 -5.89
N PRO A 121 -2.62 -2.92 -7.03
CA PRO A 121 -3.76 -3.50 -7.71
C PRO A 121 -3.36 -4.73 -8.55
N PRO A 122 -4.33 -5.56 -8.97
CA PRO A 122 -4.09 -6.57 -9.99
C PRO A 122 -3.55 -5.95 -11.27
N TYR A 123 -2.42 -6.47 -11.79
CA TYR A 123 -1.72 -5.94 -12.97
C TYR A 123 -2.59 -5.91 -14.23
N ASN A 124 -2.22 -5.06 -15.18
CA ASN A 124 -2.79 -4.96 -16.53
C ASN A 124 -4.30 -4.66 -16.60
N LYS A 125 -4.87 -3.94 -15.62
CA LYS A 125 -6.29 -3.56 -15.59
C LYS A 125 -6.53 -2.05 -15.54
N GLY A 126 -5.47 -1.24 -15.68
CA GLY A 126 -5.55 0.21 -15.63
C GLY A 126 -6.00 0.79 -14.26
N TRP A 127 -5.89 -0.01 -13.20
CA TRP A 127 -6.28 0.43 -11.85
C TRP A 127 -5.36 1.53 -11.31
N VAL A 128 -4.07 1.44 -11.60
CA VAL A 128 -3.09 2.43 -11.13
C VAL A 128 -3.50 3.82 -11.60
N GLN A 129 -3.72 3.98 -12.92
CA GLN A 129 -4.08 5.27 -13.51
C GLN A 129 -5.42 5.81 -12.97
N LYS A 130 -6.39 4.92 -12.74
CA LYS A 130 -7.70 5.30 -12.15
C LYS A 130 -7.53 5.83 -10.73
N VAL A 131 -6.78 5.12 -9.90
CA VAL A 131 -6.55 5.52 -8.50
C VAL A 131 -5.74 6.80 -8.41
N LEU A 132 -4.69 6.96 -9.21
CA LEU A 132 -3.89 8.19 -9.22
C LEU A 132 -4.73 9.41 -9.61
N ARG A 133 -5.54 9.32 -10.69
CA ARG A 133 -6.49 10.38 -11.06
C ARG A 133 -7.54 10.65 -9.98
N LYS A 134 -7.93 9.61 -9.24
CA LYS A 134 -8.87 9.76 -8.13
C LYS A 134 -8.26 10.50 -6.95
N LEU A 135 -7.03 10.17 -6.60
CA LEU A 135 -6.27 10.84 -5.54
C LEU A 135 -5.95 12.31 -5.88
N GLU A 136 -5.83 12.66 -7.17
CA GLU A 136 -5.70 14.05 -7.60
C GLU A 136 -6.93 14.89 -7.22
N ARG A 137 -8.13 14.34 -7.38
CA ARG A 137 -9.40 15.02 -7.09
C ARG A 137 -9.81 14.95 -5.62
N SER A 138 -9.38 13.93 -4.94
CA SER A 138 -9.70 13.63 -3.54
C SER A 138 -8.41 13.27 -2.79
N PRO A 139 -7.54 14.26 -2.51
CA PRO A 139 -6.22 14.01 -1.93
C PRO A 139 -6.34 13.47 -0.51
N LEU A 140 -5.66 12.35 -0.26
CA LEU A 140 -5.63 11.66 1.03
C LEU A 140 -4.25 11.69 1.68
N LEU A 141 -3.20 12.12 0.96
CA LEU A 141 -1.84 12.14 1.48
C LEU A 141 -1.63 13.34 2.41
N THR A 142 -0.92 13.13 3.51
CA THR A 142 -0.38 14.23 4.33
C THR A 142 0.72 14.97 3.55
N GLU A 143 1.09 16.18 3.97
CA GLU A 143 2.09 17.02 3.28
C GLU A 143 3.42 16.28 3.08
N ASP A 144 3.90 15.59 4.10
CA ASP A 144 5.11 14.77 4.05
C ASP A 144 4.85 13.30 3.67
N GLY A 145 3.62 12.95 3.30
CA GLY A 145 3.21 11.59 3.03
C GLY A 145 3.84 11.01 1.77
N TRP A 146 3.84 9.67 1.68
CA TRP A 146 4.31 8.93 0.51
C TRP A 146 3.21 8.05 -0.05
N LEU A 147 3.01 8.13 -1.34
CA LEU A 147 2.21 7.21 -2.12
C LEU A 147 3.16 6.20 -2.79
N ILE A 148 2.94 4.92 -2.51
CA ILE A 148 3.74 3.82 -3.00
C ILE A 148 2.88 2.98 -3.94
N VAL A 149 3.29 2.88 -5.18
CA VAL A 149 2.57 2.16 -6.23
C VAL A 149 3.38 0.95 -6.65
N GLU A 150 2.80 -0.25 -6.51
CA GLU A 150 3.30 -1.47 -7.14
C GLU A 150 2.59 -1.65 -8.49
N HIS A 151 3.38 -1.83 -9.56
CA HIS A 151 2.85 -1.98 -10.90
C HIS A 151 3.77 -2.81 -11.79
N SER A 152 3.27 -3.21 -12.97
CA SER A 152 4.10 -3.84 -14.00
C SER A 152 5.04 -2.83 -14.64
N GLN A 153 6.24 -3.26 -15.06
CA GLN A 153 7.15 -2.42 -15.86
C GLN A 153 6.53 -1.95 -17.18
N HIS A 154 5.45 -2.58 -17.63
CA HIS A 154 4.71 -2.23 -18.84
C HIS A 154 3.59 -1.20 -18.59
N ASP A 155 3.30 -0.86 -17.33
CA ASP A 155 2.33 0.17 -16.99
C ASP A 155 2.99 1.55 -17.07
N ASP A 156 2.53 2.40 -17.99
CA ASP A 156 2.92 3.81 -18.00
C ASP A 156 2.11 4.58 -16.95
N ILE A 157 2.78 4.98 -15.88
CA ILE A 157 2.17 5.77 -14.81
C ILE A 157 2.62 7.24 -14.82
N ALA A 158 3.65 7.61 -15.59
CA ALA A 158 4.23 8.94 -15.58
C ALA A 158 3.19 10.02 -15.90
N GLY A 159 2.38 9.81 -16.94
CA GLY A 159 1.29 10.71 -17.33
C GLY A 159 0.06 10.69 -16.40
N SER A 160 0.09 9.89 -15.33
CA SER A 160 -1.03 9.74 -14.37
C SER A 160 -0.65 10.19 -12.96
N VAL A 161 0.58 10.63 -12.74
CA VAL A 161 1.00 11.21 -11.46
C VAL A 161 0.20 12.49 -11.22
N PRO A 162 -0.46 12.65 -10.05
CA PRO A 162 -1.30 13.81 -9.77
C PRO A 162 -0.53 15.14 -9.86
N ALA A 163 -1.19 16.20 -10.30
CA ALA A 163 -0.59 17.53 -10.31
C ALA A 163 -0.12 17.95 -8.90
N GLY A 164 1.07 18.54 -8.82
CA GLY A 164 1.70 18.89 -7.53
C GLY A 164 2.39 17.72 -6.81
N TYR A 165 2.42 16.55 -7.44
CA TYR A 165 3.15 15.38 -6.97
C TYR A 165 4.26 15.00 -7.93
N GLY A 166 5.32 14.40 -7.43
CA GLY A 166 6.44 13.93 -8.25
C GLY A 166 6.92 12.56 -7.81
N VAL A 167 7.41 11.79 -8.78
CA VAL A 167 8.15 10.56 -8.54
C VAL A 167 9.52 10.93 -7.99
N PHE A 168 9.87 10.42 -6.82
CA PHE A 168 11.19 10.66 -6.25
C PHE A 168 12.07 9.40 -6.20
N ARG A 169 11.49 8.23 -6.47
CA ARG A 169 12.22 6.98 -6.56
C ARG A 169 11.42 5.94 -7.34
N SER A 170 12.09 5.12 -8.14
CA SER A 170 11.56 3.89 -8.73
C SER A 170 12.53 2.75 -8.49
N GLN A 171 12.01 1.55 -8.19
CA GLN A 171 12.82 0.39 -7.93
C GLN A 171 12.26 -0.82 -8.68
N HIS A 172 13.09 -1.44 -9.51
CA HIS A 172 12.72 -2.56 -10.37
C HIS A 172 13.07 -3.92 -9.74
N TYR A 173 12.13 -4.88 -9.84
CA TYR A 173 12.28 -6.27 -9.39
C TYR A 173 11.72 -7.20 -10.47
N GLY A 174 12.49 -7.42 -11.54
CA GLY A 174 11.99 -8.11 -12.73
C GLY A 174 10.83 -7.33 -13.36
N GLU A 175 9.67 -7.96 -13.50
CA GLU A 175 8.46 -7.34 -14.06
C GLU A 175 7.75 -6.36 -13.09
N THR A 176 8.07 -6.42 -11.80
CA THR A 176 7.47 -5.57 -10.77
C THR A 176 8.27 -4.29 -10.60
N VAL A 177 7.59 -3.16 -10.54
CA VAL A 177 8.16 -1.85 -10.22
C VAL A 177 7.47 -1.28 -8.99
N LEU A 178 8.26 -0.80 -8.04
CA LEU A 178 7.80 0.04 -6.94
C LEU A 178 8.10 1.50 -7.26
N THR A 179 7.08 2.32 -7.40
CA THR A 179 7.22 3.76 -7.63
C THR A 179 6.77 4.53 -6.41
N PHE A 180 7.63 5.42 -5.93
CA PHE A 180 7.42 6.26 -4.76
C PHE A 180 7.13 7.69 -5.20
N ILE A 181 5.98 8.21 -4.78
CA ILE A 181 5.44 9.50 -5.15
C ILE A 181 5.22 10.33 -3.88
N ARG A 182 5.50 11.62 -3.92
CA ARG A 182 5.24 12.57 -2.83
C ARG A 182 4.86 13.94 -3.39
N HIS A 183 4.49 14.87 -2.53
CA HIS A 183 4.34 16.27 -2.94
C HIS A 183 5.67 16.84 -3.47
N GLY A 184 5.61 17.66 -4.54
CA GLY A 184 6.75 18.28 -5.19
C GLY A 184 6.96 17.82 -6.64
N GLU A 185 8.10 18.19 -7.21
CA GLU A 185 8.45 17.84 -8.59
C GLU A 185 9.08 16.44 -8.67
N THR A 186 8.98 15.84 -9.85
CA THR A 186 9.67 14.57 -10.13
C THR A 186 11.18 14.79 -10.09
N VAL A 187 11.87 13.96 -9.33
CA VAL A 187 13.35 13.96 -9.30
C VAL A 187 13.82 12.99 -10.38
N GLU A 188 14.53 13.50 -11.39
CA GLU A 188 15.21 12.61 -12.33
C GLU A 188 16.32 11.85 -11.60
N GLU A 189 16.21 10.51 -11.62
CA GLU A 189 17.31 9.66 -11.12
C GLU A 189 18.55 9.95 -11.99
N GLN A 190 19.58 10.54 -11.40
CA GLN A 190 20.91 10.56 -12.01
C GLN A 190 21.37 9.11 -12.16
N ARG A 191 21.44 8.63 -13.41
CA ARG A 191 21.95 7.31 -13.80
C ARG A 191 23.41 7.13 -13.45
#